data_a7c9c022c1f76ac1f918202603d0a39f
#
_entry.id   a7c9c022c1f76ac1f918202603d0a39f
#
_cell.length_a   1.000
_cell.length_b   1.000
_cell.length_c   1.000
_cell.angle_alpha   90.00
_cell.angle_beta   90.00
_cell.angle_gamma   90.00
#
_symmetry.space_group_name_H-M   'P 1'
#
loop_
_entity.id
_entity.type
_entity.pdbx_description
1 polymer ?
#
loop_
_entity_poly.entity_id
_entity_poly.type
_entity_poly.pdbx_seq_one_letter_code
_entity_poly.pdbx_strand_id
1 'polypeptide(L)'
;MLLFTEPVPRPALWGGTLLRDYFHYPQFPDGIGQSWSFSAQEGEGLSNRISGMEGMTLLNLWEKRPELFCSRHERFPVIISLVAPEDDLSLQIHPNARISARLGYPTGKNEAWYFLDTKCNAQIVYGQNAHDEAQLREMIAADRWDELMQYLPVQKGDFVYLPAGVVHALKKGSIVYEIQQATDITYRFFDYHRVDAQGHERPLQLEEAMGCVDYTLTQSGAKRPGITHAFPHASVTTFVANDSFCVRRYEVFGTETFHFAGYQLMTCVAGKGTADGQDLSVGKCVLITAGSETTFTGQMTLMCTCEQWAKCLCRP
;
A
#
# COMPACT_ATOMS: atom_id res chain seq x y z
N MET A 1 -10.39 -9.90 18.84
CA MET A 1 -11.67 -9.42 18.28
C MET A 1 -11.44 -9.06 16.82
N LEU A 2 -12.42 -9.35 15.94
CA LEU A 2 -12.38 -8.98 14.52
C LEU A 2 -13.26 -7.75 14.26
N LEU A 3 -12.73 -6.78 13.53
CA LEU A 3 -13.43 -5.56 13.13
C LEU A 3 -13.26 -5.36 11.61
N PHE A 4 -14.34 -5.46 10.86
CA PHE A 4 -14.32 -5.24 9.42
C PHE A 4 -14.32 -3.74 9.11
N THR A 5 -13.51 -3.33 8.14
CA THR A 5 -13.48 -1.96 7.63
C THR A 5 -14.20 -1.87 6.30
N GLU A 6 -14.87 -0.74 6.06
CA GLU A 6 -15.45 -0.42 4.76
C GLU A 6 -14.37 0.26 3.91
N PRO A 7 -14.10 -0.24 2.69
CA PRO A 7 -13.10 0.35 1.81
C PRO A 7 -13.50 1.77 1.40
N VAL A 8 -12.51 2.69 1.37
CA VAL A 8 -12.71 4.09 0.98
C VAL A 8 -12.30 4.28 -0.48
N PRO A 9 -13.24 4.58 -1.40
CA PRO A 9 -12.93 4.82 -2.80
C PRO A 9 -12.17 6.14 -2.98
N ARG A 10 -11.12 6.13 -3.82
CA ARG A 10 -10.30 7.30 -4.14
C ARG A 10 -10.32 7.54 -5.66
N PRO A 11 -11.02 8.59 -6.12
CA PRO A 11 -11.00 8.98 -7.53
C PRO A 11 -9.60 9.39 -7.98
N ALA A 12 -9.25 9.04 -9.22
CA ALA A 12 -7.98 9.39 -9.82
C ALA A 12 -8.12 9.59 -11.33
N LEU A 13 -7.30 10.48 -11.94
CA LEU A 13 -7.30 10.68 -13.39
C LEU A 13 -6.92 9.41 -14.17
N TRP A 14 -6.18 8.52 -13.54
CA TRP A 14 -5.77 7.20 -14.04
C TRP A 14 -6.70 6.07 -13.60
N GLY A 15 -7.79 6.38 -12.88
CA GLY A 15 -8.79 5.40 -12.44
C GLY A 15 -9.80 5.07 -13.53
N GLY A 16 -10.52 3.97 -13.32
CA GLY A 16 -11.56 3.48 -14.21
C GLY A 16 -12.55 2.57 -13.49
N THR A 17 -12.84 1.42 -14.06
CA THR A 17 -13.73 0.40 -13.49
C THR A 17 -13.00 -0.85 -12.98
N LEU A 18 -11.74 -1.03 -13.40
CA LEU A 18 -10.95 -2.23 -13.14
C LEU A 18 -10.89 -2.61 -11.66
N LEU A 19 -10.69 -1.64 -10.78
CA LEU A 19 -10.63 -1.88 -9.34
C LEU A 19 -11.97 -2.39 -8.81
N ARG A 20 -13.07 -1.76 -9.19
CA ARG A 20 -14.42 -2.17 -8.81
C ARG A 20 -14.72 -3.60 -9.25
N ASP A 21 -14.40 -3.91 -10.51
CA ASP A 21 -14.74 -5.18 -11.12
C ASP A 21 -13.87 -6.33 -10.55
N TYR A 22 -12.58 -6.06 -10.33
CA TYR A 22 -11.65 -7.07 -9.79
C TYR A 22 -11.91 -7.42 -8.31
N PHE A 23 -12.25 -6.42 -7.48
CA PHE A 23 -12.47 -6.62 -6.04
C PHE A 23 -13.94 -6.74 -5.66
N HIS A 24 -14.85 -6.75 -6.65
CA HIS A 24 -16.29 -6.88 -6.43
C HIS A 24 -16.88 -5.78 -5.52
N TYR A 25 -16.57 -4.51 -5.81
CA TYR A 25 -17.09 -3.34 -5.12
C TYR A 25 -18.21 -2.64 -5.91
N PRO A 26 -19.43 -3.25 -6.03
CA PRO A 26 -20.49 -2.73 -6.90
C PRO A 26 -20.93 -1.31 -6.54
N GLN A 27 -20.65 -0.86 -5.32
CA GLN A 27 -20.98 0.48 -4.82
C GLN A 27 -20.00 1.57 -5.29
N PHE A 28 -18.86 1.20 -5.89
CA PHE A 28 -17.88 2.17 -6.36
C PHE A 28 -18.30 2.76 -7.70
N PRO A 29 -18.27 4.10 -7.85
CA PRO A 29 -18.49 4.74 -9.15
C PRO A 29 -17.33 4.47 -10.11
N ASP A 30 -17.48 4.88 -11.36
CA ASP A 30 -16.39 4.91 -12.33
C ASP A 30 -15.34 5.96 -11.93
N GLY A 31 -14.11 5.81 -12.44
CA GLY A 31 -13.02 6.72 -12.16
C GLY A 31 -12.27 6.44 -10.85
N ILE A 32 -12.58 5.34 -10.16
CA ILE A 32 -11.85 4.94 -8.95
C ILE A 32 -10.59 4.17 -9.36
N GLY A 33 -9.42 4.72 -9.02
CA GLY A 33 -8.14 4.06 -9.28
C GLY A 33 -7.55 3.38 -8.04
N GLN A 34 -7.98 3.81 -6.85
CA GLN A 34 -7.45 3.34 -5.57
C GLN A 34 -8.59 3.16 -4.55
N SER A 35 -8.47 2.14 -3.70
CA SER A 35 -9.37 1.90 -2.57
C SER A 35 -8.54 1.76 -1.30
N TRP A 36 -8.75 2.63 -0.31
CA TRP A 36 -8.07 2.51 0.97
C TRP A 36 -8.73 1.41 1.81
N SER A 37 -8.02 0.32 2.00
CA SER A 37 -8.41 -0.80 2.86
C SER A 37 -8.31 -0.43 4.34
N PHE A 38 -7.25 0.33 4.70
CA PHE A 38 -7.01 0.85 6.04
C PHE A 38 -6.38 2.24 5.95
N SER A 39 -7.09 3.22 6.49
CA SER A 39 -6.65 4.60 6.62
C SER A 39 -7.30 5.22 7.85
N ALA A 40 -6.52 5.91 8.65
CA ALA A 40 -6.97 6.72 9.77
C ALA A 40 -6.55 8.19 9.56
N GLN A 41 -6.66 8.68 8.33
CA GLN A 41 -6.36 10.08 8.02
C GLN A 41 -7.47 10.99 8.54
N GLU A 42 -7.08 12.18 8.97
CA GLU A 42 -8.01 13.25 9.33
C GLU A 42 -8.72 13.80 8.10
N GLY A 43 -9.99 14.14 8.23
CA GLY A 43 -10.81 14.68 7.16
C GLY A 43 -12.00 13.79 6.80
N GLU A 44 -13.01 14.39 6.21
CA GLU A 44 -14.24 13.70 5.84
C GLU A 44 -13.96 12.66 4.75
N GLY A 45 -14.38 11.41 5.00
CA GLY A 45 -14.21 10.31 4.06
C GLY A 45 -12.77 9.82 3.89
N LEU A 46 -11.82 10.20 4.76
CA LEU A 46 -10.42 9.79 4.67
C LEU A 46 -10.06 8.65 5.65
N SER A 47 -10.95 8.34 6.58
CA SER A 47 -10.78 7.22 7.51
C SER A 47 -11.86 6.16 7.26
N ASN A 48 -11.48 4.88 7.28
CA ASN A 48 -12.41 3.78 7.07
C ASN A 48 -13.47 3.74 8.18
N ARG A 49 -14.72 3.50 7.82
CA ARG A 49 -15.78 3.17 8.78
C ARG A 49 -15.60 1.73 9.27
N ILE A 50 -15.99 1.49 10.52
CA ILE A 50 -16.01 0.14 11.09
C ILE A 50 -17.41 -0.45 10.88
N SER A 51 -17.50 -1.53 10.14
CA SER A 51 -18.78 -2.19 9.83
C SER A 51 -19.51 -2.61 11.10
N GLY A 52 -20.80 -2.30 11.18
CA GLY A 52 -21.65 -2.61 12.34
C GLY A 52 -21.44 -1.69 13.56
N MET A 53 -20.61 -0.64 13.44
CA MET A 53 -20.39 0.36 14.50
C MET A 53 -20.74 1.76 13.96
N GLU A 54 -21.99 2.19 14.15
CA GLU A 54 -22.48 3.45 13.62
C GLU A 54 -21.60 4.65 14.06
N GLY A 55 -21.18 5.46 13.08
CA GLY A 55 -20.35 6.66 13.31
C GLY A 55 -18.90 6.37 13.74
N MET A 56 -18.51 5.10 13.90
CA MET A 56 -17.14 4.74 14.29
C MET A 56 -16.24 4.64 13.04
N THR A 57 -15.14 5.39 13.07
CA THR A 57 -14.07 5.28 12.06
C THR A 57 -12.83 4.63 12.67
N LEU A 58 -11.90 4.20 11.80
CA LEU A 58 -10.60 3.67 12.24
C LEU A 58 -9.80 4.72 13.01
N LEU A 59 -9.87 6.00 12.63
CA LEU A 59 -9.26 7.10 13.37
C LEU A 59 -9.86 7.20 14.79
N ASN A 60 -11.20 7.24 14.89
CA ASN A 60 -11.85 7.30 16.19
C ASN A 60 -11.53 6.07 17.07
N LEU A 61 -11.42 4.90 16.44
CA LEU A 61 -11.06 3.66 17.14
C LEU A 61 -9.62 3.74 17.66
N TRP A 62 -8.69 4.22 16.83
CA TRP A 62 -7.29 4.41 17.22
C TRP A 62 -7.12 5.35 18.41
N GLU A 63 -7.81 6.49 18.40
CA GLU A 63 -7.73 7.51 19.45
C GLU A 63 -8.42 7.08 20.74
N LYS A 64 -9.61 6.46 20.66
CA LYS A 64 -10.45 6.15 21.81
C LYS A 64 -10.22 4.78 22.42
N ARG A 65 -9.61 3.86 21.68
CA ARG A 65 -9.43 2.47 22.10
C ARG A 65 -8.00 1.97 21.78
N PRO A 66 -6.93 2.69 22.24
CA PRO A 66 -5.54 2.34 21.94
C PRO A 66 -5.14 0.94 22.42
N GLU A 67 -5.83 0.41 23.45
CA GLU A 67 -5.61 -0.95 23.94
C GLU A 67 -5.90 -2.04 22.92
N LEU A 68 -6.72 -1.77 21.90
CA LEU A 68 -7.02 -2.72 20.82
C LEU A 68 -5.84 -2.90 19.86
N PHE A 69 -4.94 -1.94 19.84
CA PHE A 69 -3.79 -1.93 18.93
C PHE A 69 -2.49 -2.30 19.67
N CYS A 70 -2.33 -1.91 20.92
CA CYS A 70 -1.07 -2.02 21.66
C CYS A 70 0.12 -1.46 20.86
N SER A 71 -0.10 -0.36 20.14
CA SER A 71 0.89 0.28 19.28
C SER A 71 1.82 1.20 20.07
N ARG A 72 3.02 1.45 19.55
CA ARG A 72 3.96 2.45 20.03
C ARG A 72 3.84 3.79 19.32
N HIS A 73 3.04 3.85 18.25
CA HIS A 73 2.83 5.06 17.47
C HIS A 73 1.71 5.92 18.06
N GLU A 74 1.91 7.21 18.11
CA GLU A 74 0.88 8.18 18.52
C GLU A 74 -0.20 8.30 17.44
N ARG A 75 0.18 8.27 16.17
CA ARG A 75 -0.72 8.30 15.02
C ARG A 75 -0.74 6.95 14.32
N PHE A 76 -1.86 6.64 13.68
CA PHE A 76 -1.97 5.42 12.87
C PHE A 76 -0.88 5.40 11.79
N PRO A 77 -0.02 4.35 11.72
CA PRO A 77 1.28 4.48 11.08
C PRO A 77 1.27 4.27 9.55
N VAL A 78 0.20 3.72 8.98
CA VAL A 78 0.17 3.32 7.57
C VAL A 78 -1.12 3.72 6.85
N ILE A 79 -1.06 3.82 5.53
CA ILE A 79 -2.22 3.71 4.64
C ILE A 79 -2.03 2.44 3.83
N ILE A 80 -3.08 1.63 3.72
CA ILE A 80 -3.09 0.40 2.92
C ILE A 80 -4.13 0.54 1.83
N SER A 81 -3.72 0.25 0.60
CA SER A 81 -4.54 0.46 -0.58
C SER A 81 -4.57 -0.76 -1.49
N LEU A 82 -5.68 -0.89 -2.21
CA LEU A 82 -5.75 -1.67 -3.43
C LEU A 82 -5.71 -0.68 -4.59
N VAL A 83 -4.80 -0.86 -5.54
CA VAL A 83 -4.58 0.07 -6.66
C VAL A 83 -4.68 -0.71 -7.97
N ALA A 84 -5.51 -0.20 -8.89
CA ALA A 84 -5.74 -0.82 -10.20
C ALA A 84 -5.84 0.27 -11.28
N PRO A 85 -4.69 0.76 -11.80
CA PRO A 85 -4.67 1.84 -12.76
C PRO A 85 -5.05 1.38 -14.16
N GLU A 86 -5.93 2.15 -14.82
CA GLU A 86 -6.25 2.00 -16.24
C GLU A 86 -5.40 2.92 -17.12
N ASP A 87 -4.67 3.87 -16.50
CA ASP A 87 -3.62 4.66 -17.14
C ASP A 87 -2.39 4.76 -16.21
N ASP A 88 -1.24 5.17 -16.74
CA ASP A 88 0.00 5.25 -15.97
C ASP A 88 -0.09 6.28 -14.82
N LEU A 89 0.40 5.98 -13.63
CA LEU A 89 0.53 6.96 -12.58
C LEU A 89 1.61 7.99 -12.95
N SER A 90 1.50 9.21 -12.40
CA SER A 90 2.55 10.22 -12.56
C SER A 90 3.91 9.71 -12.11
N LEU A 91 4.98 10.18 -12.74
CA LEU A 91 6.33 10.04 -12.20
C LEU A 91 6.43 10.83 -10.90
N GLN A 92 6.71 10.16 -9.80
CA GLN A 92 6.60 10.74 -8.47
C GLN A 92 7.71 10.29 -7.53
N ILE A 93 7.84 11.01 -6.44
CA ILE A 93 8.79 10.73 -5.37
C ILE A 93 8.20 11.13 -4.03
N HIS A 94 8.71 10.54 -2.97
CA HIS A 94 8.28 10.81 -1.60
C HIS A 94 9.45 11.26 -0.72
N PRO A 95 9.20 12.19 0.22
CA PRO A 95 10.21 12.67 1.14
C PRO A 95 10.60 11.60 2.17
N ASN A 96 11.89 11.56 2.53
CA ASN A 96 12.37 10.75 3.65
C ASN A 96 12.00 11.40 5.00
N ALA A 97 12.24 10.70 6.11
CA ALA A 97 11.88 11.16 7.46
C ALA A 97 12.48 12.53 7.80
N ARG A 98 13.72 12.83 7.36
CA ARG A 98 14.39 14.12 7.61
C ARG A 98 13.69 15.28 6.90
N ILE A 99 13.29 15.06 5.65
CA ILE A 99 12.58 16.09 4.86
C ILE A 99 11.18 16.26 5.41
N SER A 100 10.46 15.17 5.66
CA SER A 100 9.11 15.17 6.22
C SER A 100 9.02 15.91 7.55
N ALA A 101 10.00 15.69 8.45
CA ALA A 101 10.05 16.38 9.75
C ALA A 101 10.14 17.92 9.62
N ARG A 102 10.84 18.42 8.59
CA ARG A 102 10.90 19.86 8.30
C ARG A 102 9.58 20.44 7.82
N LEU A 103 8.70 19.59 7.31
CA LEU A 103 7.36 19.92 6.83
C LEU A 103 6.28 19.66 7.89
N GLY A 104 6.67 19.22 9.10
CA GLY A 104 5.76 18.95 10.21
C GLY A 104 5.12 17.56 10.18
N TYR A 105 5.61 16.64 9.35
CA TYR A 105 5.12 15.26 9.31
C TYR A 105 5.96 14.34 10.20
N PRO A 106 5.35 13.37 10.89
CA PRO A 106 6.04 12.53 11.85
C PRO A 106 6.97 11.48 11.23
N THR A 107 6.70 11.07 9.97
CA THR A 107 7.46 10.03 9.27
C THR A 107 7.74 10.44 7.83
N GLY A 108 8.69 9.75 7.19
CA GLY A 108 8.83 9.77 5.74
C GLY A 108 7.70 8.96 5.08
N LYS A 109 7.82 8.72 3.78
CA LYS A 109 6.87 7.91 3.02
C LYS A 109 7.59 6.79 2.29
N ASN A 110 7.99 5.75 3.05
CA ASN A 110 8.37 4.48 2.46
C ASN A 110 7.10 3.74 2.02
N GLU A 111 7.18 3.06 0.90
CA GLU A 111 6.09 2.28 0.32
C GLU A 111 6.52 0.86 -0.02
N ALA A 112 5.55 0.00 -0.30
CA ALA A 112 5.76 -1.30 -0.92
C ALA A 112 4.54 -1.72 -1.72
N TRP A 113 4.78 -2.44 -2.82
CA TRP A 113 3.74 -3.01 -3.68
C TRP A 113 3.86 -4.52 -3.76
N TYR A 114 2.75 -5.23 -3.49
CA TYR A 114 2.62 -6.63 -3.84
C TYR A 114 1.73 -6.76 -5.07
N PHE A 115 2.24 -7.36 -6.14
CA PHE A 115 1.54 -7.48 -7.41
C PHE A 115 0.54 -8.62 -7.37
N LEU A 116 -0.75 -8.27 -7.31
CA LEU A 116 -1.87 -9.21 -7.30
C LEU A 116 -2.16 -9.75 -8.68
N ASP A 117 -2.01 -8.90 -9.69
CA ASP A 117 -2.09 -9.26 -11.09
C ASP A 117 -1.31 -8.28 -11.98
N THR A 118 -0.88 -8.75 -13.16
CA THR A 118 -0.17 -7.92 -14.13
C THR A 118 -0.48 -8.38 -15.55
N LYS A 119 -0.49 -7.43 -16.51
CA LYS A 119 -0.43 -7.79 -17.93
C LYS A 119 0.92 -8.47 -18.26
N CYS A 120 0.98 -9.12 -19.41
CA CYS A 120 2.22 -9.68 -19.93
C CYS A 120 3.29 -8.58 -20.12
N ASN A 121 4.55 -8.88 -19.74
CA ASN A 121 5.68 -7.95 -19.83
C ASN A 121 5.46 -6.62 -19.08
N ALA A 122 4.76 -6.67 -17.95
CA ALA A 122 4.57 -5.48 -17.11
C ALA A 122 5.90 -4.98 -16.55
N GLN A 123 6.00 -3.67 -16.42
CA GLN A 123 7.13 -3.00 -15.78
C GLN A 123 6.62 -1.77 -15.02
N ILE A 124 7.40 -1.32 -14.05
CA ILE A 124 7.19 -0.07 -13.32
C ILE A 124 8.37 0.86 -13.56
N VAL A 125 8.18 2.16 -13.33
CA VAL A 125 9.32 3.04 -13.16
C VAL A 125 9.88 2.82 -11.76
N TYR A 126 11.18 2.59 -11.65
CA TYR A 126 11.91 2.45 -10.38
C TYR A 126 13.32 2.98 -10.53
N GLY A 127 13.52 4.22 -10.09
CA GLY A 127 14.78 4.94 -10.19
C GLY A 127 14.91 5.82 -11.42
N GLN A 128 16.04 6.46 -11.52
CA GLN A 128 16.40 7.41 -12.58
C GLN A 128 17.90 7.32 -12.90
N ASN A 129 18.35 7.82 -14.06
CA ASN A 129 19.72 7.67 -14.58
C ASN A 129 20.62 8.89 -14.36
N ALA A 130 20.12 10.02 -13.87
CA ALA A 130 20.94 11.19 -13.59
C ALA A 130 21.86 10.93 -12.38
N HIS A 131 23.09 11.41 -12.44
CA HIS A 131 24.09 11.22 -11.38
C HIS A 131 23.99 12.26 -10.26
N ASP A 132 23.44 13.43 -10.60
CA ASP A 132 23.25 14.56 -9.69
C ASP A 132 22.05 15.43 -10.10
N GLU A 133 21.77 16.44 -9.30
CA GLU A 133 20.66 17.35 -9.53
C GLU A 133 20.83 18.17 -10.82
N ALA A 134 22.04 18.54 -11.19
CA ALA A 134 22.29 19.36 -12.39
C ALA A 134 21.91 18.58 -13.65
N GLN A 135 22.34 17.32 -13.74
CA GLN A 135 21.99 16.43 -14.84
C GLN A 135 20.49 16.11 -14.85
N LEU A 136 19.89 15.87 -13.67
CA LEU A 136 18.46 15.65 -13.56
C LEU A 136 17.66 16.81 -14.13
N ARG A 137 18.02 18.06 -13.76
CA ARG A 137 17.42 19.30 -14.28
C ARG A 137 17.60 19.43 -15.78
N GLU A 138 18.80 19.18 -16.30
CA GLU A 138 19.08 19.21 -17.73
C GLU A 138 18.19 18.24 -18.51
N MET A 139 18.08 16.99 -18.06
CA MET A 139 17.29 15.96 -18.73
C MET A 139 15.80 16.26 -18.70
N ILE A 140 15.28 16.77 -17.57
CA ILE A 140 13.88 17.21 -17.44
C ILE A 140 13.61 18.40 -18.38
N ALA A 141 14.48 19.43 -18.40
CA ALA A 141 14.32 20.60 -19.26
C ALA A 141 14.37 20.26 -20.76
N ALA A 142 15.07 19.18 -21.10
CA ALA A 142 15.18 18.66 -22.46
C ALA A 142 14.08 17.63 -22.81
N ASP A 143 13.11 17.39 -21.92
CA ASP A 143 12.01 16.42 -22.09
C ASP A 143 12.49 14.97 -22.37
N ARG A 144 13.68 14.59 -21.83
CA ARG A 144 14.32 13.29 -22.08
C ARG A 144 13.87 12.23 -21.07
N TRP A 145 12.55 12.08 -20.87
CA TRP A 145 11.98 11.18 -19.86
C TRP A 145 12.31 9.71 -20.09
N ASP A 146 12.31 9.24 -21.34
CA ASP A 146 12.61 7.84 -21.66
C ASP A 146 14.06 7.46 -21.35
N GLU A 147 15.00 8.40 -21.51
CA GLU A 147 16.40 8.20 -21.14
C GLU A 147 16.63 8.34 -19.64
N LEU A 148 15.83 9.20 -19.00
CA LEU A 148 15.96 9.52 -17.58
C LEU A 148 15.45 8.37 -16.70
N MET A 149 14.34 7.73 -17.05
CA MET A 149 13.70 6.76 -16.17
C MET A 149 14.30 5.37 -16.28
N GLN A 150 14.45 4.71 -15.13
CA GLN A 150 14.78 3.28 -15.06
C GLN A 150 13.50 2.46 -14.93
N TYR A 151 13.46 1.33 -15.63
CA TYR A 151 12.32 0.42 -15.62
C TYR A 151 12.68 -0.89 -14.95
N LEU A 152 11.80 -1.36 -14.05
CA LEU A 152 11.91 -2.64 -13.36
C LEU A 152 10.80 -3.57 -13.88
N PRO A 153 11.13 -4.70 -14.54
CA PRO A 153 10.14 -5.70 -14.93
C PRO A 153 9.46 -6.29 -13.68
N VAL A 154 8.14 -6.48 -13.74
CA VAL A 154 7.34 -7.04 -12.62
C VAL A 154 6.36 -8.08 -13.14
N GLN A 155 5.99 -8.99 -12.25
CA GLN A 155 4.99 -10.02 -12.50
C GLN A 155 4.14 -10.28 -11.26
N LYS A 156 3.02 -10.94 -11.46
CA LYS A 156 2.16 -11.42 -10.37
C LYS A 156 2.98 -12.17 -9.31
N GLY A 157 2.76 -11.82 -8.05
CA GLY A 157 3.47 -12.40 -6.91
C GLY A 157 4.76 -11.66 -6.51
N ASP A 158 5.26 -10.74 -7.32
CA ASP A 158 6.40 -9.91 -6.94
C ASP A 158 6.03 -8.99 -5.77
N PHE A 159 6.99 -8.79 -4.86
CA PHE A 159 6.95 -7.76 -3.83
C PHE A 159 8.08 -6.76 -4.08
N VAL A 160 7.74 -5.49 -4.25
CA VAL A 160 8.69 -4.41 -4.50
C VAL A 160 8.64 -3.41 -3.34
N TYR A 161 9.81 -3.16 -2.73
CA TYR A 161 9.97 -2.14 -1.70
C TYR A 161 10.43 -0.83 -2.34
N LEU A 162 9.77 0.27 -2.02
CA LEU A 162 10.01 1.63 -2.54
C LEU A 162 10.45 2.53 -1.38
N PRO A 163 11.75 2.65 -1.13
CA PRO A 163 12.23 3.59 -0.11
C PRO A 163 11.93 5.03 -0.54
N ALA A 164 11.66 5.88 0.44
CA ALA A 164 11.56 7.31 0.20
C ALA A 164 12.85 7.83 -0.48
N GLY A 165 12.71 8.70 -1.47
CA GLY A 165 13.83 9.18 -2.28
C GLY A 165 14.06 8.43 -3.59
N VAL A 166 13.31 7.36 -3.88
CA VAL A 166 13.32 6.71 -5.20
C VAL A 166 12.23 7.30 -6.10
N VAL A 167 12.57 7.67 -7.33
CA VAL A 167 11.59 8.04 -8.37
C VAL A 167 10.86 6.79 -8.82
N HIS A 168 9.54 6.82 -8.84
CA HIS A 168 8.75 5.64 -9.21
C HIS A 168 7.41 6.00 -9.86
N ALA A 169 6.85 5.06 -10.58
CA ALA A 169 5.47 5.11 -11.06
C ALA A 169 4.93 3.70 -11.33
N LEU A 170 3.72 3.43 -10.87
CA LEU A 170 2.97 2.24 -11.27
C LEU A 170 2.40 2.49 -12.66
N LYS A 171 2.54 1.48 -13.54
CA LYS A 171 2.02 1.57 -14.91
C LYS A 171 0.71 0.80 -15.04
N LYS A 172 -0.13 1.23 -15.99
CA LYS A 172 -1.41 0.59 -16.30
C LYS A 172 -1.29 -0.91 -16.57
N GLY A 173 -2.32 -1.64 -16.17
CA GLY A 173 -2.38 -3.10 -16.33
C GLY A 173 -1.65 -3.87 -15.24
N SER A 174 -1.38 -3.21 -14.11
CA SER A 174 -0.97 -3.84 -12.85
C SER A 174 -2.06 -3.66 -11.81
N ILE A 175 -2.27 -4.65 -10.96
CA ILE A 175 -3.13 -4.56 -9.78
C ILE A 175 -2.26 -4.87 -8.58
N VAL A 176 -2.21 -3.95 -7.62
CA VAL A 176 -1.32 -4.08 -6.46
C VAL A 176 -2.04 -3.87 -5.14
N TYR A 177 -1.56 -4.60 -4.12
CA TYR A 177 -1.75 -4.25 -2.74
C TYR A 177 -0.58 -3.34 -2.35
N GLU A 178 -0.89 -2.10 -2.04
CA GLU A 178 0.06 -1.06 -1.67
C GLU A 178 0.04 -0.81 -0.18
N ILE A 179 1.21 -0.65 0.40
CA ILE A 179 1.42 -0.20 1.76
C ILE A 179 2.30 1.03 1.72
N GLN A 180 1.91 2.10 2.41
CA GLN A 180 2.71 3.29 2.60
C GLN A 180 2.69 3.75 4.05
N GLN A 181 3.75 4.44 4.50
CA GLN A 181 3.69 5.19 5.76
C GLN A 181 2.62 6.29 5.65
N ALA A 182 1.99 6.63 6.77
CA ALA A 182 0.80 7.50 6.81
C ALA A 182 1.07 8.98 6.49
N THR A 183 2.15 9.29 5.80
CA THR A 183 2.48 10.63 5.28
C THR A 183 1.93 10.76 3.87
N ASP A 184 0.83 11.51 3.67
CA ASP A 184 0.19 11.62 2.35
C ASP A 184 0.79 12.77 1.52
N ILE A 185 2.12 12.71 1.28
CA ILE A 185 2.84 13.66 0.42
C ILE A 185 3.30 12.93 -0.84
N THR A 186 2.95 13.51 -1.99
CA THR A 186 3.43 13.06 -3.30
C THR A 186 3.95 14.26 -4.08
N TYR A 187 5.23 14.25 -4.42
CA TYR A 187 5.82 15.23 -5.33
C TYR A 187 5.92 14.65 -6.74
N ARG A 188 5.30 15.35 -7.71
CA ARG A 188 5.22 14.91 -9.10
C ARG A 188 6.30 15.57 -9.93
N PHE A 189 7.05 14.73 -10.63
CA PHE A 189 7.99 15.17 -11.67
C PHE A 189 7.29 15.38 -13.01
N PHE A 190 6.39 14.47 -13.39
CA PHE A 190 5.73 14.46 -14.68
C PHE A 190 4.38 13.75 -14.60
N ASP A 191 3.40 14.28 -15.31
CA ASP A 191 2.04 13.72 -15.34
C ASP A 191 1.50 13.55 -16.75
N TYR A 192 2.38 13.39 -17.73
CA TYR A 192 2.04 13.14 -19.14
C TYR A 192 1.13 14.21 -19.77
N HIS A 193 1.18 15.45 -19.27
CA HIS A 193 0.31 16.56 -19.70
C HIS A 193 -1.19 16.21 -19.62
N ARG A 194 -1.57 15.31 -18.71
CA ARG A 194 -2.96 14.94 -18.50
C ARG A 194 -3.74 16.09 -17.90
N VAL A 195 -4.96 16.26 -18.40
CA VAL A 195 -5.89 17.26 -17.90
C VAL A 195 -7.07 16.60 -17.20
N ASP A 196 -7.65 17.31 -16.25
CA ASP A 196 -8.91 16.95 -15.63
C ASP A 196 -10.11 17.24 -16.56
N ALA A 197 -11.32 16.96 -16.10
CA ALA A 197 -12.54 17.22 -16.87
C ALA A 197 -12.78 18.71 -17.20
N GLN A 198 -12.06 19.62 -16.54
CA GLN A 198 -12.09 21.07 -16.76
C GLN A 198 -10.96 21.54 -17.67
N GLY A 199 -10.08 20.65 -18.13
CA GLY A 199 -8.95 20.97 -18.99
C GLY A 199 -7.71 21.48 -18.25
N HIS A 200 -7.62 21.31 -16.93
CA HIS A 200 -6.47 21.72 -16.13
C HIS A 200 -5.49 20.56 -15.89
N GLU A 201 -4.20 20.83 -16.11
CA GLU A 201 -3.14 19.91 -15.69
C GLU A 201 -2.99 19.91 -14.16
N ARG A 202 -2.61 18.74 -13.59
CA ARG A 202 -2.26 18.69 -12.17
C ARG A 202 -0.94 19.44 -11.93
N PRO A 203 -0.81 20.18 -10.82
CA PRO A 203 0.44 20.84 -10.47
C PRO A 203 1.59 19.84 -10.34
N LEU A 204 2.74 20.18 -10.88
CA LEU A 204 4.02 19.51 -10.63
C LEU A 204 4.73 20.21 -9.48
N GLN A 205 5.54 19.46 -8.73
CA GLN A 205 6.32 19.94 -7.58
C GLN A 205 7.80 19.64 -7.84
N LEU A 206 8.35 20.18 -8.93
CA LEU A 206 9.69 19.85 -9.43
C LEU A 206 10.79 20.15 -8.42
N GLU A 207 10.75 21.30 -7.75
CA GLU A 207 11.80 21.70 -6.80
C GLU A 207 11.76 20.80 -5.55
N GLU A 208 10.60 20.56 -5.00
CA GLU A 208 10.42 19.67 -3.86
C GLU A 208 10.80 18.22 -4.22
N ALA A 209 10.40 17.79 -5.41
CA ALA A 209 10.70 16.46 -5.93
C ALA A 209 12.22 16.26 -6.08
N MET A 210 12.92 17.20 -6.71
CA MET A 210 14.38 17.15 -6.85
C MET A 210 15.11 17.14 -5.49
N GLY A 211 14.62 17.91 -4.54
CA GLY A 211 15.15 17.92 -3.17
C GLY A 211 14.95 16.59 -2.42
N CYS A 212 14.10 15.69 -2.92
CA CYS A 212 13.87 14.37 -2.33
C CYS A 212 14.73 13.27 -2.94
N VAL A 213 15.34 13.45 -4.12
CA VAL A 213 16.07 12.37 -4.82
C VAL A 213 17.27 11.88 -4.02
N ASP A 214 17.32 10.58 -3.80
CA ASP A 214 18.49 9.90 -3.28
C ASP A 214 19.22 9.20 -4.45
N TYR A 215 20.31 9.83 -4.91
CA TYR A 215 21.13 9.35 -6.03
C TYR A 215 21.92 8.08 -5.72
N THR A 216 21.89 7.58 -4.48
CA THR A 216 22.53 6.33 -4.09
C THR A 216 21.64 5.12 -4.23
N LEU A 217 20.32 5.31 -4.37
CA LEU A 217 19.35 4.23 -4.52
C LEU A 217 19.45 3.59 -5.90
N THR A 218 19.43 2.26 -5.91
CA THR A 218 19.47 1.44 -7.13
C THR A 218 18.34 0.41 -7.12
N GLN A 219 18.17 -0.30 -8.22
CA GLN A 219 17.21 -1.42 -8.29
C GLN A 219 17.64 -2.65 -7.50
N SER A 220 18.87 -2.68 -6.97
CA SER A 220 19.36 -3.79 -6.15
C SER A 220 18.52 -3.93 -4.88
N GLY A 221 17.96 -5.10 -4.65
CA GLY A 221 17.09 -5.39 -3.50
C GLY A 221 15.71 -4.73 -3.53
N ALA A 222 15.30 -4.11 -4.66
CA ALA A 222 13.95 -3.59 -4.84
C ALA A 222 12.91 -4.72 -4.72
N LYS A 223 13.12 -5.82 -5.44
CA LYS A 223 12.29 -7.02 -5.32
C LYS A 223 12.75 -7.86 -4.12
N ARG A 224 11.79 -8.32 -3.32
CA ARG A 224 12.03 -9.14 -2.13
C ARG A 224 11.22 -10.43 -2.22
N PRO A 225 11.86 -11.61 -2.30
CA PRO A 225 11.15 -12.88 -2.42
C PRO A 225 10.40 -13.27 -1.14
N GLY A 226 10.80 -12.71 0.00
CA GLY A 226 10.25 -13.04 1.30
C GLY A 226 10.82 -14.34 1.90
N ILE A 227 10.46 -14.59 3.16
CA ILE A 227 10.79 -15.80 3.91
C ILE A 227 9.48 -16.47 4.29
N THR A 228 9.31 -17.73 3.87
CA THR A 228 8.08 -18.48 4.09
C THR A 228 8.23 -19.47 5.23
N HIS A 229 7.24 -19.48 6.13
CA HIS A 229 7.04 -20.48 7.16
C HIS A 229 5.79 -21.28 6.84
N ALA A 230 5.91 -22.61 6.84
CA ALA A 230 4.80 -23.53 6.61
C ALA A 230 4.14 -23.95 7.92
N PHE A 231 2.81 -24.08 7.88
CA PHE A 231 1.95 -24.63 8.93
C PHE A 231 1.14 -25.79 8.36
N PRO A 232 0.44 -26.60 9.17
CA PRO A 232 -0.32 -27.75 8.67
C PRO A 232 -1.34 -27.38 7.59
N HIS A 233 -2.02 -26.24 7.73
CA HIS A 233 -3.08 -25.79 6.81
C HIS A 233 -2.91 -24.34 6.34
N ALA A 234 -1.69 -23.80 6.44
CA ALA A 234 -1.38 -22.47 5.94
C ALA A 234 0.11 -22.30 5.61
N SER A 235 0.44 -21.23 4.92
CA SER A 235 1.81 -20.72 4.85
C SER A 235 1.82 -19.22 5.11
N VAL A 236 2.90 -18.71 5.70
CA VAL A 236 3.09 -17.28 5.97
C VAL A 236 4.42 -16.83 5.39
N THR A 237 4.35 -15.95 4.38
CA THR A 237 5.53 -15.34 3.76
C THR A 237 5.70 -13.92 4.28
N THR A 238 6.85 -13.62 4.91
CA THR A 238 7.23 -12.27 5.33
C THR A 238 8.13 -11.65 4.27
N PHE A 239 7.68 -10.56 3.64
CA PHE A 239 8.44 -9.85 2.59
C PHE A 239 9.34 -8.75 3.16
N VAL A 240 8.86 -8.04 4.16
CA VAL A 240 9.58 -6.98 4.84
C VAL A 240 9.16 -6.91 6.31
N ALA A 241 10.12 -6.60 7.17
CA ALA A 241 9.89 -6.25 8.56
C ALA A 241 10.96 -5.22 8.95
N ASN A 242 10.57 -3.95 9.04
CA ASN A 242 11.43 -2.83 9.39
C ASN A 242 10.65 -1.81 10.24
N ASP A 243 11.28 -0.68 10.56
CA ASP A 243 10.67 0.35 11.42
C ASP A 243 9.45 1.03 10.78
N SER A 244 9.26 0.92 9.47
CA SER A 244 8.12 1.52 8.77
C SER A 244 6.87 0.63 8.84
N PHE A 245 7.04 -0.66 8.57
CA PHE A 245 5.96 -1.66 8.59
C PHE A 245 6.51 -3.08 8.44
N CYS A 246 5.67 -4.06 8.79
CA CYS A 246 5.87 -5.47 8.47
C CYS A 246 4.77 -5.94 7.51
N VAL A 247 5.16 -6.58 6.40
CA VAL A 247 4.20 -7.08 5.40
C VAL A 247 4.34 -8.58 5.25
N ARG A 248 3.21 -9.27 5.37
CA ARG A 248 3.10 -10.72 5.26
C ARG A 248 1.99 -11.11 4.30
N ARG A 249 2.17 -12.27 3.68
CA ARG A 249 1.11 -12.97 2.95
C ARG A 249 0.79 -14.26 3.70
N TYR A 250 -0.49 -14.46 4.00
CA TYR A 250 -1.04 -15.70 4.55
C TYR A 250 -1.76 -16.45 3.42
N GLU A 251 -1.35 -17.67 3.16
CA GLU A 251 -2.04 -18.59 2.25
C GLU A 251 -2.68 -19.68 3.11
N VAL A 252 -3.99 -19.64 3.24
CA VAL A 252 -4.79 -20.59 4.02
C VAL A 252 -5.39 -21.62 3.06
N PHE A 253 -5.23 -22.89 3.35
CA PHE A 253 -5.74 -24.03 2.54
C PHE A 253 -6.39 -25.12 3.39
N GLY A 254 -7.02 -24.74 4.48
CA GLY A 254 -7.72 -25.60 5.43
C GLY A 254 -8.19 -24.82 6.64
N THR A 255 -7.99 -25.34 7.85
CA THR A 255 -8.28 -24.63 9.10
C THR A 255 -6.99 -24.47 9.89
N GLU A 256 -6.63 -23.23 10.20
CA GLU A 256 -5.44 -22.88 10.96
C GLU A 256 -5.72 -21.75 11.95
N THR A 257 -5.15 -21.83 13.15
CA THR A 257 -5.33 -20.86 14.23
C THR A 257 -4.04 -20.12 14.51
N PHE A 258 -4.11 -18.79 14.53
CA PHE A 258 -2.97 -17.92 14.82
C PHE A 258 -3.21 -17.06 16.07
N HIS A 259 -2.15 -16.87 16.85
CA HIS A 259 -2.11 -15.95 17.98
C HIS A 259 -1.38 -14.67 17.59
N PHE A 260 -2.00 -13.51 17.79
CA PHE A 260 -1.47 -12.21 17.42
C PHE A 260 -1.18 -11.36 18.66
N ALA A 261 0.09 -11.13 18.98
CA ALA A 261 0.48 -10.27 20.10
C ALA A 261 0.10 -8.79 19.83
N GLY A 262 0.30 -8.31 18.60
CA GLY A 262 -0.12 -6.98 18.14
C GLY A 262 -1.24 -7.06 17.12
N TYR A 263 -1.84 -5.91 16.81
CA TYR A 263 -2.90 -5.83 15.80
C TYR A 263 -2.42 -6.25 14.40
N GLN A 264 -3.34 -6.75 13.61
CA GLN A 264 -3.10 -7.12 12.22
C GLN A 264 -4.13 -6.45 11.30
N LEU A 265 -3.68 -5.88 10.21
CA LEU A 265 -4.51 -5.30 9.16
C LEU A 265 -4.50 -6.24 7.97
N MET A 266 -5.57 -7.00 7.78
CA MET A 266 -5.64 -8.04 6.76
C MET A 266 -6.65 -7.71 5.67
N THR A 267 -6.23 -7.87 4.41
CA THR A 267 -7.09 -7.77 3.23
C THR A 267 -7.10 -9.11 2.51
N CYS A 268 -8.29 -9.65 2.26
CA CYS A 268 -8.44 -10.83 1.42
C CYS A 268 -8.23 -10.45 -0.04
N VAL A 269 -7.20 -11.02 -0.68
CA VAL A 269 -6.80 -10.66 -2.05
C VAL A 269 -7.05 -11.78 -3.06
N ALA A 270 -7.30 -13.01 -2.60
CA ALA A 270 -7.70 -14.13 -3.45
C ALA A 270 -8.48 -15.17 -2.65
N GLY A 271 -9.38 -15.88 -3.32
CA GLY A 271 -10.15 -16.96 -2.74
C GLY A 271 -11.23 -16.51 -1.76
N LYS A 272 -11.65 -17.40 -0.86
CA LYS A 272 -12.67 -17.15 0.15
C LYS A 272 -12.53 -18.10 1.34
N GLY A 273 -13.04 -17.68 2.47
CA GLY A 273 -13.07 -18.47 3.70
C GLY A 273 -13.74 -17.72 4.83
N THR A 274 -13.36 -18.02 6.06
CA THR A 274 -13.85 -17.34 7.26
C THR A 274 -12.70 -17.03 8.21
N ALA A 275 -12.90 -15.98 9.03
CA ALA A 275 -12.11 -15.72 10.24
C ALA A 275 -13.07 -15.80 11.44
N ASP A 276 -12.83 -16.71 12.38
CA ASP A 276 -13.72 -17.01 13.52
C ASP A 276 -15.21 -17.19 13.08
N GLY A 277 -15.42 -17.87 11.95
CA GLY A 277 -16.74 -18.09 11.36
C GLY A 277 -17.35 -16.92 10.59
N GLN A 278 -16.70 -15.75 10.56
CA GLN A 278 -17.16 -14.58 9.79
C GLN A 278 -16.59 -14.59 8.37
N ASP A 279 -17.42 -14.36 7.37
CA ASP A 279 -17.05 -14.47 5.94
C ASP A 279 -15.92 -13.52 5.53
N LEU A 280 -14.88 -14.09 4.90
CA LEU A 280 -13.81 -13.39 4.20
C LEU A 280 -13.82 -13.79 2.72
N SER A 281 -13.88 -12.79 1.84
CA SER A 281 -13.79 -12.94 0.39
C SER A 281 -12.96 -11.80 -0.19
N VAL A 282 -12.60 -11.91 -1.47
CA VAL A 282 -11.81 -10.90 -2.18
C VAL A 282 -12.35 -9.49 -1.93
N GLY A 283 -11.48 -8.57 -1.56
CA GLY A 283 -11.80 -7.18 -1.23
C GLY A 283 -12.21 -6.92 0.22
N LYS A 284 -12.56 -7.94 1.01
CA LYS A 284 -12.87 -7.73 2.44
C LYS A 284 -11.62 -7.45 3.27
N CYS A 285 -11.74 -6.49 4.17
CA CYS A 285 -10.68 -5.99 5.04
C CYS A 285 -11.07 -6.18 6.51
N VAL A 286 -10.18 -6.76 7.30
CA VAL A 286 -10.40 -7.04 8.72
C VAL A 286 -9.22 -6.58 9.57
N LEU A 287 -9.50 -5.78 10.59
CA LEU A 287 -8.60 -5.48 11.69
C LEU A 287 -8.77 -6.58 12.76
N ILE A 288 -7.70 -7.29 13.06
CA ILE A 288 -7.60 -8.21 14.19
C ILE A 288 -6.92 -7.46 15.32
N THR A 289 -7.57 -7.33 16.47
CA THR A 289 -7.04 -6.56 17.60
C THR A 289 -5.87 -7.28 18.28
N ALA A 290 -5.00 -6.53 18.95
CA ALA A 290 -3.87 -7.07 19.69
C ALA A 290 -4.34 -8.09 20.75
N GLY A 291 -3.48 -9.10 21.01
CA GLY A 291 -3.75 -10.18 21.98
C GLY A 291 -4.84 -11.16 21.54
N SER A 292 -5.25 -11.14 20.26
CA SER A 292 -6.30 -12.03 19.76
C SER A 292 -5.74 -13.38 19.27
N GLU A 293 -6.54 -14.41 19.46
CA GLU A 293 -6.48 -15.67 18.73
C GLU A 293 -7.52 -15.63 17.61
N THR A 294 -7.19 -16.09 16.42
CA THR A 294 -8.12 -16.11 15.27
C THR A 294 -7.93 -17.39 14.48
N THR A 295 -9.04 -18.09 14.21
CA THR A 295 -9.09 -19.29 13.39
C THR A 295 -9.57 -18.93 11.98
N PHE A 296 -8.69 -19.18 11.01
CA PHE A 296 -9.04 -19.05 9.59
C PHE A 296 -9.41 -20.41 9.02
N THR A 297 -10.48 -20.46 8.21
CA THR A 297 -10.93 -21.68 7.54
C THR A 297 -11.27 -21.38 6.09
N GLY A 298 -10.75 -22.16 5.14
CA GLY A 298 -11.08 -22.04 3.72
C GLY A 298 -9.88 -22.14 2.79
N GLN A 299 -10.03 -21.60 1.59
CA GLN A 299 -8.96 -21.42 0.59
C GLN A 299 -8.87 -19.96 0.22
N MET A 300 -7.92 -19.24 0.81
CA MET A 300 -7.80 -17.80 0.62
C MET A 300 -6.37 -17.31 0.80
N THR A 301 -6.07 -16.18 0.17
CA THR A 301 -4.83 -15.42 0.36
C THR A 301 -5.15 -14.09 1.02
N LEU A 302 -4.51 -13.83 2.15
CA LEU A 302 -4.62 -12.59 2.89
C LEU A 302 -3.29 -11.84 2.83
N MET A 303 -3.31 -10.57 2.41
CA MET A 303 -2.20 -9.67 2.66
C MET A 303 -2.39 -9.05 4.03
N CYS A 304 -1.32 -9.02 4.80
CA CYS A 304 -1.32 -8.54 6.17
C CYS A 304 -0.23 -7.48 6.36
N THR A 305 -0.62 -6.37 6.96
CA THR A 305 0.32 -5.37 7.47
C THR A 305 0.19 -5.25 8.98
N CYS A 306 1.33 -5.18 9.66
CA CYS A 306 1.41 -5.00 11.11
C CYS A 306 2.70 -4.24 11.47
N GLU A 307 2.88 -3.93 12.74
CA GLU A 307 4.14 -3.40 13.24
C GLU A 307 5.20 -4.52 13.39
N GLN A 308 6.49 -4.18 13.22
CA GLN A 308 7.59 -5.17 13.24
C GLN A 308 7.64 -6.01 14.51
N TRP A 309 7.33 -5.43 15.66
CA TRP A 309 7.36 -6.11 16.97
C TRP A 309 6.13 -7.01 17.22
N ALA A 310 5.08 -6.88 16.42
CA ALA A 310 3.88 -7.71 16.47
C ALA A 310 4.18 -9.12 15.93
N LYS A 311 4.98 -9.90 16.65
CA LYS A 311 5.28 -11.30 16.28
C LYS A 311 4.00 -12.11 16.32
N CYS A 312 3.70 -12.79 15.22
CA CYS A 312 2.78 -13.92 15.22
C CYS A 312 3.44 -15.03 16.05
N LEU A 313 2.95 -15.26 17.26
CA LEU A 313 3.36 -16.38 18.07
C LEU A 313 2.39 -17.51 17.75
N CYS A 314 2.76 -18.38 16.82
CA CYS A 314 2.14 -19.69 16.74
C CYS A 314 2.61 -20.47 17.97
N ARG A 315 1.69 -21.04 18.73
CA ARG A 315 2.07 -22.12 19.68
C ARG A 315 2.45 -23.34 18.84
N PRO A 316 3.55 -24.02 19.20
CA PRO A 316 3.88 -25.32 18.62
C PRO A 316 2.78 -26.35 18.91
#